data_d3b0b3466a54d7dce808fb733a0a27be
#
_entry.id   d3b0b3466a54d7dce808fb733a0a27be
#
_cell.length_a   1.000
_cell.length_b   1.000
_cell.length_c   1.000
_cell.angle_alpha   90.00
_cell.angle_beta   90.00
_cell.angle_gamma   90.00
#
_symmetry.space_group_name_H-M   'P 1'
#
loop_
_entity.id
_entity.type
_entity.pdbx_description
1 polymer ?
#
loop_
_entity_poly.entity_id
_entity_poly.type
_entity_poly.pdbx_seq_one_letter_code
_entity_poly.pdbx_strand_id
1 'polypeptide(L)'
;DMDFLGLHNVLALRGDKSKNEERFTPHPQGHAHAADLVRQIAAMNRGEFVDGEAEACHHSKFSIGVAGYPEAHFESPDAAADLMRLREKVEAGAEYVVTQMCFDNGRFFDFVRRCREAGITVPIIPGLKPLSTLRHLTVLPDVFGVSIPDALRREAEAHPAGVREVGIEWAAAQARELKASGGPVIHFYTIGRTDNIRPIAQTVL
;
A
#
# COMPACT_ATOMS: atom_id res chain seq x y z
N ASP A 1 -5.26 -17.69 -15.50
CA ASP A 1 -4.48 -17.00 -16.55
C ASP A 1 -3.22 -16.33 -16.00
N MET A 2 -3.26 -15.50 -14.94
CA MET A 2 -2.08 -14.79 -14.42
C MET A 2 -0.96 -15.73 -13.98
N ASP A 3 -1.27 -16.78 -13.22
CA ASP A 3 -0.31 -17.79 -12.78
C ASP A 3 0.35 -18.49 -13.98
N PHE A 4 -0.43 -18.85 -15.00
CA PHE A 4 0.07 -19.42 -16.25
C PHE A 4 1.02 -18.48 -17.01
N LEU A 5 0.82 -17.16 -16.90
CA LEU A 5 1.71 -16.14 -17.48
C LEU A 5 2.95 -15.87 -16.60
N GLY A 6 3.15 -16.59 -15.51
CA GLY A 6 4.27 -16.41 -14.58
C GLY A 6 4.12 -15.20 -13.65
N LEU A 7 2.92 -14.64 -13.51
CA LEU A 7 2.62 -13.55 -12.59
C LEU A 7 2.25 -14.14 -11.22
N HIS A 8 3.22 -14.29 -10.33
CA HIS A 8 3.04 -14.94 -9.05
C HIS A 8 2.84 -13.99 -7.86
N ASN A 9 3.02 -12.69 -8.03
CA ASN A 9 2.80 -11.70 -6.97
C ASN A 9 1.55 -10.90 -7.28
N VAL A 10 0.62 -10.86 -6.35
CA VAL A 10 -0.64 -10.13 -6.48
C VAL A 10 -0.85 -9.21 -5.28
N LEU A 11 -1.37 -8.03 -5.52
CA LEU A 11 -1.81 -7.12 -4.47
C LEU A 11 -3.34 -7.12 -4.44
N ALA A 12 -3.91 -7.81 -3.45
CA ALA A 12 -5.36 -7.94 -3.28
C ALA A 12 -5.94 -6.66 -2.67
N LEU A 13 -6.67 -5.91 -3.48
CA LEU A 13 -7.27 -4.63 -3.11
C LEU A 13 -8.79 -4.69 -3.27
N ARG A 14 -9.50 -3.98 -2.40
CA ARG A 14 -10.88 -3.57 -2.65
C ARG A 14 -10.85 -2.28 -3.46
N GLY A 15 -11.71 -2.12 -4.44
CA GLY A 15 -11.90 -0.85 -5.13
C GLY A 15 -12.45 0.25 -4.19
N ASP A 16 -12.18 1.49 -4.53
CA ASP A 16 -12.78 2.64 -3.87
C ASP A 16 -14.21 2.89 -4.38
N LYS A 17 -15.00 3.63 -3.60
CA LYS A 17 -16.30 4.10 -4.06
C LYS A 17 -16.15 4.97 -5.32
N SER A 18 -17.10 4.90 -6.24
CA SER A 18 -17.13 5.83 -7.36
C SER A 18 -17.45 7.26 -6.90
N LYS A 19 -17.12 8.27 -7.72
CA LYS A 19 -17.32 9.68 -7.36
C LYS A 19 -18.79 10.03 -7.07
N ASN A 20 -19.72 9.24 -7.60
CA ASN A 20 -21.15 9.48 -7.50
C ASN A 20 -21.83 8.63 -6.41
N GLU A 21 -21.05 7.85 -5.66
CA GLU A 21 -21.56 6.97 -4.60
C GLU A 21 -21.15 7.48 -3.22
N GLU A 22 -22.06 7.40 -2.26
CA GLU A 22 -21.79 7.76 -0.87
C GLU A 22 -20.87 6.74 -0.18
N ARG A 23 -20.99 5.47 -0.58
CA ARG A 23 -20.22 4.33 -0.06
C ARG A 23 -19.87 3.34 -1.17
N PHE A 24 -18.82 2.56 -0.94
CA PHE A 24 -18.49 1.44 -1.82
C PHE A 24 -19.61 0.41 -1.83
N THR A 25 -20.06 0.04 -3.04
CA THR A 25 -21.05 -1.03 -3.24
C THR A 25 -20.40 -2.12 -4.08
N PRO A 26 -20.21 -3.34 -3.55
CA PRO A 26 -19.61 -4.42 -4.33
C PRO A 26 -20.55 -4.88 -5.44
N HIS A 27 -19.98 -5.37 -6.53
CA HIS A 27 -20.77 -6.11 -7.53
C HIS A 27 -21.46 -7.32 -6.86
N PRO A 28 -22.68 -7.74 -7.24
CA PRO A 28 -23.37 -8.86 -6.62
C PRO A 28 -22.57 -10.17 -6.57
N GLN A 29 -21.67 -10.40 -7.53
CA GLN A 29 -20.76 -11.55 -7.59
C GLN A 29 -19.33 -11.18 -7.12
N GLY A 30 -19.11 -10.00 -6.58
CA GLY A 30 -17.82 -9.52 -6.11
C GLY A 30 -17.69 -9.59 -4.60
N HIS A 31 -16.48 -9.27 -4.13
CA HIS A 31 -16.18 -9.27 -2.70
C HIS A 31 -16.47 -7.89 -2.08
N ALA A 32 -17.01 -7.89 -0.86
CA ALA A 32 -17.23 -6.67 -0.09
C ALA A 32 -15.94 -6.14 0.54
N HIS A 33 -15.00 -7.03 0.86
CA HIS A 33 -13.74 -6.69 1.53
C HIS A 33 -12.54 -7.36 0.86
N ALA A 34 -11.37 -6.74 0.97
CA ALA A 34 -10.12 -7.31 0.47
C ALA A 34 -9.78 -8.66 1.13
N ALA A 35 -10.16 -8.88 2.39
CA ALA A 35 -9.97 -10.15 3.07
C ALA A 35 -10.70 -11.32 2.36
N ASP A 36 -11.87 -11.06 1.77
CA ASP A 36 -12.61 -12.09 1.03
C ASP A 36 -11.88 -12.47 -0.25
N LEU A 37 -11.33 -11.47 -0.96
CA LEU A 37 -10.49 -11.72 -2.13
C LEU A 37 -9.22 -12.48 -1.76
N VAL A 38 -8.58 -12.16 -0.63
CA VAL A 38 -7.41 -12.91 -0.12
C VAL A 38 -7.78 -14.36 0.12
N ARG A 39 -8.91 -14.65 0.79
CA ARG A 39 -9.39 -16.04 1.03
C ARG A 39 -9.59 -16.80 -0.28
N GLN A 40 -10.18 -16.15 -1.28
CA GLN A 40 -10.39 -16.76 -2.60
C GLN A 40 -9.05 -17.09 -3.29
N ILE A 41 -8.08 -16.17 -3.30
CA ILE A 41 -6.77 -16.41 -3.92
C ILE A 41 -6.02 -17.50 -3.14
N ALA A 42 -6.08 -17.50 -1.81
CA ALA A 42 -5.48 -18.54 -0.98
C ALA A 42 -6.13 -19.92 -1.23
N ALA A 43 -7.44 -19.97 -1.47
CA ALA A 43 -8.15 -21.20 -1.88
C ALA A 43 -7.65 -21.69 -3.25
N MET A 44 -7.49 -20.80 -4.24
CA MET A 44 -6.93 -21.13 -5.56
C MET A 44 -5.50 -21.69 -5.46
N ASN A 45 -4.69 -21.18 -4.52
CA ASN A 45 -3.36 -21.74 -4.24
C ASN A 45 -3.41 -23.18 -3.72
N ARG A 46 -4.53 -23.59 -3.12
CA ARG A 46 -4.79 -24.98 -2.69
C ARG A 46 -5.52 -25.82 -3.75
N GLY A 47 -5.82 -25.24 -4.92
CA GLY A 47 -6.59 -25.92 -5.98
C GLY A 47 -8.10 -25.90 -5.76
N GLU A 48 -8.59 -25.06 -4.85
CA GLU A 48 -10.03 -24.88 -4.58
C GLU A 48 -10.57 -23.71 -5.42
N PHE A 49 -11.52 -23.98 -6.32
CA PHE A 49 -12.13 -22.96 -7.19
C PHE A 49 -13.59 -22.71 -6.80
N VAL A 50 -14.07 -21.50 -7.09
CA VAL A 50 -15.42 -21.04 -6.70
C VAL A 50 -16.52 -21.94 -7.27
N ASP A 51 -16.33 -22.45 -8.48
CA ASP A 51 -17.35 -23.26 -9.18
C ASP A 51 -17.27 -24.77 -8.88
N GLY A 52 -16.33 -25.20 -8.04
CA GLY A 52 -16.27 -26.59 -7.53
C GLY A 52 -16.00 -27.70 -8.55
N GLU A 53 -15.83 -27.38 -9.83
CA GLU A 53 -15.84 -28.34 -10.94
C GLU A 53 -14.45 -28.64 -11.57
N ALA A 54 -13.35 -28.41 -10.91
CA ALA A 54 -12.06 -28.73 -11.52
C ALA A 54 -11.64 -30.17 -11.23
N GLU A 55 -11.92 -31.10 -12.14
CA GLU A 55 -11.43 -32.49 -12.09
C GLU A 55 -9.90 -32.64 -12.10
N ALA A 56 -9.17 -31.58 -12.44
CA ALA A 56 -7.71 -31.49 -12.35
C ALA A 56 -7.32 -30.09 -11.84
N CYS A 57 -7.44 -29.90 -10.53
CA CYS A 57 -7.17 -28.61 -9.92
C CYS A 57 -5.70 -28.20 -10.06
N HIS A 58 -5.45 -27.20 -10.91
CA HIS A 58 -4.16 -26.55 -10.94
C HIS A 58 -4.01 -25.71 -9.69
N HIS A 59 -2.98 -25.98 -8.89
CA HIS A 59 -2.61 -25.15 -7.74
C HIS A 59 -1.90 -23.90 -8.24
N SER A 60 -2.48 -22.72 -8.03
CA SER A 60 -1.76 -21.47 -8.29
C SER A 60 -0.67 -21.23 -7.24
N LYS A 61 0.26 -20.32 -7.52
CA LYS A 61 1.40 -20.01 -6.64
C LYS A 61 1.49 -18.52 -6.36
N PHE A 62 0.35 -17.90 -6.03
CA PHE A 62 0.33 -16.47 -5.74
C PHE A 62 0.91 -16.17 -4.36
N SER A 63 1.91 -15.30 -4.30
CA SER A 63 2.24 -14.55 -3.11
C SER A 63 1.28 -13.36 -3.00
N ILE A 64 0.57 -13.28 -1.87
CA ILE A 64 -0.58 -12.39 -1.71
C ILE A 64 -0.20 -11.20 -0.84
N GLY A 65 -0.16 -10.02 -1.45
CA GLY A 65 0.00 -8.74 -0.76
C GLY A 65 -1.34 -8.07 -0.46
N VAL A 66 -1.36 -7.23 0.56
CA VAL A 66 -2.51 -6.40 0.95
C VAL A 66 -2.09 -4.99 1.30
N ALA A 67 -3.03 -4.05 1.23
CA ALA A 67 -2.78 -2.68 1.68
C ALA A 67 -2.82 -2.56 3.21
N GLY A 68 -1.89 -1.75 3.76
CA GLY A 68 -1.88 -1.27 5.14
C GLY A 68 -1.86 0.26 5.19
N TYR A 69 -2.29 0.86 6.30
CA TYR A 69 -2.46 2.31 6.41
C TYR A 69 -1.76 2.83 7.67
N PRO A 70 -0.56 3.45 7.55
CA PRO A 70 0.15 4.02 8.70
C PRO A 70 -0.68 5.05 9.47
N GLU A 71 -1.52 5.81 8.76
CA GLU A 71 -2.34 6.88 9.32
C GLU A 71 -3.83 6.50 9.47
N ALA A 72 -4.16 5.21 9.38
CA ALA A 72 -5.49 4.64 9.28
C ALA A 72 -6.24 5.00 7.98
N HIS A 73 -7.08 4.08 7.53
CA HIS A 73 -7.94 4.30 6.36
C HIS A 73 -9.08 5.26 6.71
N PHE A 74 -9.42 6.18 5.81
CA PHE A 74 -10.46 7.19 6.05
C PHE A 74 -11.86 6.62 6.33
N GLU A 75 -12.16 5.41 5.85
CA GLU A 75 -13.41 4.69 6.17
C GLU A 75 -13.34 3.93 7.50
N SER A 76 -12.18 3.85 8.15
CA SER A 76 -12.04 3.22 9.45
C SER A 76 -12.45 4.17 10.56
N PRO A 77 -13.20 3.71 11.56
CA PRO A 77 -13.58 4.55 12.69
C PRO A 77 -12.38 5.02 13.50
N ASP A 78 -11.33 4.20 13.58
CA ASP A 78 -10.07 4.51 14.27
C ASP A 78 -8.93 3.59 13.79
N ALA A 79 -7.72 3.86 14.27
CA ALA A 79 -6.53 3.10 13.94
C ALA A 79 -6.53 1.66 14.48
N ALA A 80 -7.25 1.39 15.58
CA ALA A 80 -7.35 0.05 16.14
C ALA A 80 -8.25 -0.85 15.27
N ALA A 81 -9.39 -0.32 14.82
CA ALA A 81 -10.27 -1.01 13.90
C ALA A 81 -9.59 -1.31 12.56
N ASP A 82 -8.80 -0.36 12.05
CA ASP A 82 -8.04 -0.55 10.81
C ASP A 82 -6.96 -1.63 10.96
N LEU A 83 -6.28 -1.65 12.09
CA LEU A 83 -5.29 -2.68 12.42
C LEU A 83 -5.93 -4.08 12.55
N MET A 84 -7.13 -4.19 13.13
CA MET A 84 -7.89 -5.45 13.17
C MET A 84 -8.23 -5.94 11.76
N ARG A 85 -8.70 -5.06 10.89
CA ARG A 85 -8.97 -5.40 9.47
C ARG A 85 -7.71 -5.85 8.73
N LEU A 86 -6.56 -5.24 9.04
CA LEU A 86 -5.28 -5.69 8.48
C LEU A 86 -4.93 -7.10 8.97
N ARG A 87 -5.11 -7.36 10.27
CA ARG A 87 -4.91 -8.67 10.85
C ARG A 87 -5.79 -9.75 10.19
N GLU A 88 -7.09 -9.45 9.98
CA GLU A 88 -8.00 -10.35 9.27
C GLU A 88 -7.51 -10.71 7.84
N LYS A 89 -6.91 -9.74 7.12
CA LYS A 89 -6.31 -9.98 5.82
C LYS A 89 -5.10 -10.92 5.90
N VAL A 90 -4.27 -10.76 6.92
CA VAL A 90 -3.10 -11.64 7.14
C VAL A 90 -3.56 -13.05 7.56
N GLU A 91 -4.52 -13.16 8.45
CA GLU A 91 -5.13 -14.44 8.86
C GLU A 91 -5.84 -15.15 7.69
N ALA A 92 -6.36 -14.39 6.72
CA ALA A 92 -6.94 -14.92 5.49
C ALA A 92 -5.91 -15.50 4.50
N GLY A 93 -4.62 -15.23 4.70
CA GLY A 93 -3.54 -15.75 3.87
C GLY A 93 -2.66 -14.70 3.18
N ALA A 94 -2.74 -13.42 3.57
CA ALA A 94 -1.81 -12.44 3.03
C ALA A 94 -0.38 -12.66 3.60
N GLU A 95 0.61 -12.58 2.71
CA GLU A 95 2.00 -12.88 2.99
C GLU A 95 2.87 -11.63 3.14
N TYR A 96 2.41 -10.48 2.65
CA TYR A 96 3.07 -9.20 2.83
C TYR A 96 2.08 -8.04 2.81
N VAL A 97 2.50 -6.91 3.36
CA VAL A 97 1.73 -5.66 3.39
C VAL A 97 2.49 -4.60 2.60
N VAL A 98 1.80 -3.89 1.72
CA VAL A 98 2.29 -2.64 1.12
C VAL A 98 1.54 -1.49 1.75
N THR A 99 2.25 -0.52 2.35
CA THR A 99 1.55 0.59 2.99
C THR A 99 1.09 1.64 1.98
N GLN A 100 0.04 2.37 2.33
CA GLN A 100 -0.28 3.64 1.69
C GLN A 100 0.96 4.55 1.74
N MET A 101 1.07 5.48 0.78
CA MET A 101 2.16 6.45 0.77
C MET A 101 2.22 7.20 2.11
N CYS A 102 3.43 7.34 2.65
CA CYS A 102 3.68 8.01 3.90
C CYS A 102 4.85 9.00 3.73
N PHE A 103 4.70 10.21 4.26
CA PHE A 103 5.70 11.27 4.16
C PHE A 103 6.49 11.45 5.45
N ASP A 104 6.20 10.65 6.48
CA ASP A 104 6.83 10.65 7.79
C ASP A 104 7.21 9.22 8.20
N ASN A 105 8.50 8.92 8.24
CA ASN A 105 8.99 7.59 8.62
C ASN A 105 8.66 7.24 10.08
N GLY A 106 8.53 8.22 10.97
CA GLY A 106 8.12 7.98 12.35
C GLY A 106 6.73 7.33 12.44
N ARG A 107 5.79 7.78 11.60
CA ARG A 107 4.45 7.16 11.49
C ARG A 107 4.51 5.75 10.93
N PHE A 108 5.38 5.52 9.95
CA PHE A 108 5.60 4.18 9.43
C PHE A 108 6.18 3.24 10.50
N PHE A 109 7.20 3.66 11.23
CA PHE A 109 7.79 2.84 12.29
C PHE A 109 6.80 2.56 13.43
N ASP A 110 6.00 3.55 13.82
CA ASP A 110 4.93 3.35 14.81
C ASP A 110 3.87 2.34 14.31
N PHE A 111 3.48 2.44 13.05
CA PHE A 111 2.58 1.47 12.42
C PHE A 111 3.16 0.05 12.46
N VAL A 112 4.43 -0.12 12.07
CA VAL A 112 5.10 -1.42 12.14
C VAL A 112 5.12 -1.96 13.57
N ARG A 113 5.45 -1.14 14.55
CA ARG A 113 5.42 -1.51 15.98
C ARG A 113 4.02 -2.02 16.38
N ARG A 114 2.96 -1.25 16.10
CA ARG A 114 1.56 -1.65 16.40
C ARG A 114 1.17 -2.94 15.68
N CYS A 115 1.59 -3.14 14.44
CA CYS A 115 1.38 -4.41 13.72
C CYS A 115 2.03 -5.58 14.44
N ARG A 116 3.28 -5.45 14.91
CA ARG A 116 4.00 -6.51 15.64
C ARG A 116 3.33 -6.82 16.97
N GLU A 117 2.89 -5.80 17.71
CA GLU A 117 2.14 -5.95 18.96
C GLU A 117 0.81 -6.68 18.75
N ALA A 118 0.16 -6.47 17.59
CA ALA A 118 -1.06 -7.18 17.19
C ALA A 118 -0.83 -8.58 16.61
N GLY A 119 0.43 -9.07 16.57
CA GLY A 119 0.77 -10.41 16.07
C GLY A 119 0.92 -10.49 14.54
N ILE A 120 0.93 -9.37 13.83
CA ILE A 120 1.18 -9.33 12.38
C ILE A 120 2.69 -9.42 12.16
N THR A 121 3.18 -10.57 11.67
CA THR A 121 4.62 -10.85 11.50
C THR A 121 5.11 -10.79 10.06
N VAL A 122 4.20 -10.77 9.09
CA VAL A 122 4.54 -10.69 7.66
C VAL A 122 5.34 -9.41 7.33
N PRO A 123 6.14 -9.41 6.26
CA PRO A 123 6.85 -8.22 5.80
C PRO A 123 5.91 -7.04 5.58
N ILE A 124 6.34 -5.85 6.02
CA ILE A 124 5.62 -4.59 5.79
C ILE A 124 6.51 -3.70 4.94
N ILE A 125 6.05 -3.41 3.73
CA ILE A 125 6.78 -2.67 2.71
C ILE A 125 6.31 -1.21 2.75
N PRO A 126 7.20 -0.24 3.06
CA PRO A 126 6.84 1.16 3.08
C PRO A 126 6.51 1.67 1.67
N GLY A 127 5.42 2.41 1.55
CA GLY A 127 5.03 3.13 0.36
C GLY A 127 5.54 4.57 0.38
N LEU A 128 6.29 4.98 -0.62
CA LEU A 128 6.78 6.35 -0.77
C LEU A 128 6.26 6.99 -2.05
N LYS A 129 6.03 8.30 -1.98
CA LYS A 129 5.68 9.13 -3.13
C LYS A 129 6.39 10.47 -3.06
N PRO A 130 7.34 10.77 -3.98
CA PRO A 130 7.91 12.11 -4.05
C PRO A 130 6.85 13.13 -4.47
N LEU A 131 6.85 14.30 -3.83
CA LEU A 131 6.08 15.43 -4.35
C LEU A 131 6.61 15.81 -5.73
N SER A 132 5.72 16.27 -6.61
CA SER A 132 6.10 16.70 -7.97
C SER A 132 5.49 18.04 -8.35
N THR A 133 4.47 18.48 -7.63
CA THR A 133 3.77 19.76 -7.83
C THR A 133 3.22 20.26 -6.51
N LEU A 134 3.01 21.58 -6.37
CA LEU A 134 2.35 22.17 -5.19
C LEU A 134 0.95 21.59 -4.97
N ARG A 135 0.25 21.22 -6.03
CA ARG A 135 -1.09 20.61 -5.94
C ARG A 135 -1.09 19.32 -5.11
N HIS A 136 0.03 18.60 -5.03
CA HIS A 136 0.13 17.40 -4.19
C HIS A 136 -0.07 17.70 -2.69
N LEU A 137 0.21 18.94 -2.24
CA LEU A 137 0.01 19.35 -0.84
C LEU A 137 -1.46 19.35 -0.40
N THR A 138 -2.39 19.39 -1.35
CA THR A 138 -3.83 19.33 -1.11
C THR A 138 -4.45 18.04 -1.61
N VAL A 139 -4.17 17.67 -2.87
CA VAL A 139 -4.82 16.50 -3.51
C VAL A 139 -4.45 15.17 -2.82
N LEU A 140 -3.21 15.01 -2.34
CA LEU A 140 -2.84 13.75 -1.70
C LEU A 140 -3.53 13.55 -0.34
N PRO A 141 -3.58 14.55 0.56
CA PRO A 141 -4.41 14.48 1.76
C PRO A 141 -5.89 14.24 1.47
N ASP A 142 -6.46 15.00 0.54
CA ASP A 142 -7.90 14.96 0.25
C ASP A 142 -8.35 13.62 -0.35
N VAL A 143 -7.51 13.01 -1.19
CA VAL A 143 -7.87 11.76 -1.91
C VAL A 143 -7.47 10.52 -1.14
N PHE A 144 -6.33 10.54 -0.46
CA PHE A 144 -5.73 9.35 0.15
C PHE A 144 -5.70 9.39 1.67
N GLY A 145 -6.15 10.46 2.32
CA GLY A 145 -6.15 10.60 3.77
C GLY A 145 -4.75 10.61 4.40
N VAL A 146 -3.74 11.05 3.66
CA VAL A 146 -2.34 11.08 4.12
C VAL A 146 -1.95 12.47 4.61
N SER A 147 -1.08 12.55 5.61
CA SER A 147 -0.55 13.82 6.10
C SER A 147 0.71 14.22 5.36
N ILE A 148 0.86 15.51 5.10
CA ILE A 148 2.11 16.12 4.63
C ILE A 148 2.77 16.83 5.81
N PRO A 149 3.99 16.44 6.24
CA PRO A 149 4.70 17.11 7.32
C PRO A 149 4.88 18.62 7.06
N ASP A 150 4.72 19.43 8.10
CA ASP A 150 4.84 20.89 7.98
C ASP A 150 6.19 21.35 7.42
N ALA A 151 7.27 20.62 7.73
CA ALA A 151 8.59 20.92 7.17
C ALA A 151 8.61 20.75 5.66
N LEU A 152 8.06 19.63 5.14
CA LEU A 152 7.96 19.37 3.70
C LEU A 152 7.04 20.39 3.01
N ARG A 153 5.92 20.73 3.66
CA ARG A 153 4.99 21.74 3.14
C ARG A 153 5.66 23.09 2.99
N ARG A 154 6.30 23.59 4.06
CA ARG A 154 7.00 24.89 4.04
C ARG A 154 8.10 24.94 2.98
N GLU A 155 8.88 23.87 2.85
CA GLU A 155 9.95 23.79 1.87
C GLU A 155 9.42 23.83 0.44
N ALA A 156 8.35 23.07 0.16
CA ALA A 156 7.70 23.06 -1.16
C ALA A 156 7.07 24.43 -1.51
N GLU A 157 6.46 25.10 -0.54
CA GLU A 157 5.83 26.44 -0.71
C GLU A 157 6.90 27.53 -0.88
N ALA A 158 8.06 27.42 -0.24
CA ALA A 158 9.18 28.34 -0.41
C ALA A 158 9.86 28.20 -1.79
N HIS A 159 9.76 27.03 -2.42
CA HIS A 159 10.38 26.71 -3.71
C HIS A 159 9.36 26.24 -4.76
N PRO A 160 8.38 27.07 -5.17
CA PRO A 160 7.28 26.62 -6.02
C PRO A 160 7.71 26.14 -7.40
N ALA A 161 8.82 26.65 -7.95
CA ALA A 161 9.39 26.18 -9.21
C ALA A 161 10.23 24.90 -9.06
N GLY A 162 10.70 24.59 -7.84
CA GLY A 162 11.56 23.44 -7.50
C GLY A 162 10.87 22.38 -6.64
N VAL A 163 9.54 22.34 -6.60
CA VAL A 163 8.78 21.36 -5.77
C VAL A 163 9.17 19.92 -6.06
N ARG A 164 9.51 19.62 -7.30
CA ARG A 164 9.92 18.28 -7.73
C ARG A 164 11.25 17.90 -7.07
N GLU A 165 12.21 18.78 -7.05
CA GLU A 165 13.52 18.61 -6.45
C GLU A 165 13.39 18.43 -4.94
N VAL A 166 12.61 19.28 -4.28
CA VAL A 166 12.26 19.16 -2.85
C VAL A 166 11.64 17.78 -2.56
N GLY A 167 10.70 17.32 -3.40
CA GLY A 167 10.08 16.01 -3.24
C GLY A 167 11.04 14.85 -3.44
N ILE A 168 11.99 14.95 -4.37
CA ILE A 168 13.03 13.95 -4.60
C ILE A 168 13.97 13.88 -3.39
N GLU A 169 14.46 15.02 -2.89
CA GLU A 169 15.37 15.08 -1.74
C GLU A 169 14.71 14.52 -0.49
N TRP A 170 13.46 14.90 -0.22
CA TRP A 170 12.70 14.39 0.91
C TRP A 170 12.54 12.86 0.83
N ALA A 171 12.05 12.34 -0.30
CA ALA A 171 11.85 10.91 -0.48
C ALA A 171 13.17 10.12 -0.48
N ALA A 172 14.28 10.70 -0.95
CA ALA A 172 15.60 10.09 -0.86
C ALA A 172 16.09 10.01 0.60
N ALA A 173 15.82 11.04 1.41
CA ALA A 173 16.13 11.01 2.85
C ALA A 173 15.30 9.94 3.57
N GLN A 174 14.00 9.88 3.32
CA GLN A 174 13.12 8.81 3.84
C GLN A 174 13.62 7.42 3.45
N ALA A 175 13.94 7.22 2.17
CA ALA A 175 14.38 5.93 1.66
C ALA A 175 15.72 5.47 2.30
N ARG A 176 16.66 6.39 2.52
CA ARG A 176 17.93 6.09 3.23
C ARG A 176 17.67 5.64 4.68
N GLU A 177 16.82 6.36 5.40
CA GLU A 177 16.47 6.01 6.79
C GLU A 177 15.77 4.65 6.88
N LEU A 178 14.78 4.41 6.01
CA LEU A 178 14.08 3.13 5.93
C LEU A 178 15.03 1.97 5.63
N LYS A 179 15.98 2.16 4.73
CA LYS A 179 16.98 1.16 4.40
C LYS A 179 17.95 0.92 5.57
N ALA A 180 18.41 1.98 6.23
CA ALA A 180 19.26 1.89 7.41
C ALA A 180 18.58 1.17 8.59
N SER A 181 17.25 1.24 8.69
CA SER A 181 16.47 0.51 9.71
C SER A 181 16.26 -0.98 9.40
N GLY A 182 16.85 -1.49 8.32
CA GLY A 182 16.75 -2.91 7.92
C GLY A 182 15.57 -3.21 6.99
N GLY A 183 14.89 -2.22 6.46
CA GLY A 183 13.84 -2.38 5.45
C GLY A 183 14.42 -2.79 4.09
N PRO A 184 14.18 -4.02 3.60
CA PRO A 184 14.82 -4.52 2.38
C PRO A 184 14.23 -3.95 1.10
N VAL A 185 12.97 -3.54 1.12
CA VAL A 185 12.18 -3.16 -0.07
C VAL A 185 11.41 -1.88 0.21
N ILE A 186 11.32 -1.01 -0.79
CA ILE A 186 10.50 0.21 -0.78
C ILE A 186 9.59 0.18 -2.00
N HIS A 187 8.31 0.44 -1.80
CA HIS A 187 7.34 0.63 -2.88
C HIS A 187 7.22 2.11 -3.24
N PHE A 188 7.34 2.44 -4.53
CA PHE A 188 7.17 3.81 -5.01
C PHE A 188 5.86 3.98 -5.80
N TYR A 189 5.02 4.92 -5.36
CA TYR A 189 3.82 5.34 -6.08
C TYR A 189 4.17 6.30 -7.21
N THR A 190 4.31 5.79 -8.42
CA THR A 190 4.75 6.56 -9.60
C THR A 190 3.62 7.34 -10.28
N ILE A 191 2.41 6.81 -10.26
CA ILE A 191 1.24 7.32 -10.99
C ILE A 191 1.62 7.58 -12.47
N GLY A 192 2.25 6.57 -13.11
CA GLY A 192 2.64 6.62 -14.52
C GLY A 192 3.91 7.44 -14.84
N ARG A 193 4.60 8.02 -13.85
CA ARG A 193 5.83 8.82 -14.04
C ARG A 193 6.95 8.31 -13.15
N THR A 194 8.09 7.96 -13.76
CA THR A 194 9.25 7.39 -13.06
C THR A 194 10.47 8.31 -13.04
N ASP A 195 10.39 9.45 -13.70
CA ASP A 195 11.47 10.42 -13.83
C ASP A 195 11.95 11.03 -12.49
N ASN A 196 11.10 11.05 -11.47
CA ASN A 196 11.43 11.45 -10.10
C ASN A 196 11.88 10.29 -9.20
N ILE A 197 11.59 9.03 -9.57
CA ILE A 197 11.99 7.85 -8.79
C ILE A 197 13.42 7.44 -9.10
N ARG A 198 13.84 7.55 -10.36
CA ARG A 198 15.19 7.14 -10.79
C ARG A 198 16.31 7.80 -9.97
N PRO A 199 16.34 9.13 -9.75
CA PRO A 199 17.36 9.77 -8.90
C PRO A 199 17.36 9.22 -7.48
N ILE A 200 16.17 8.96 -6.89
CA ILE A 200 16.04 8.40 -5.55
C ILE A 200 16.66 7.00 -5.50
N ALA A 201 16.26 6.13 -6.44
CA ALA A 201 16.77 4.76 -6.52
C ALA A 201 18.31 4.73 -6.65
N GLN A 202 18.89 5.60 -7.48
CA GLN A 202 20.34 5.72 -7.65
C GLN A 202 21.10 6.17 -6.39
N THR A 203 20.42 6.82 -5.43
CA THR A 203 21.05 7.27 -4.17
C THR A 203 20.91 6.26 -3.04
N VAL A 204 20.07 5.24 -3.20
CA VAL A 204 19.69 4.29 -2.13
C VAL A 204 20.07 2.85 -2.47
N LEU A 205 20.19 2.51 -3.75
CA LEU A 205 20.58 1.20 -4.28
C LEU A 205 22.07 1.14 -4.59
#